data_c67dcd708299645715aa434904f02466
#
_entry.id   c67dcd708299645715aa434904f02466
#
_cell.length_a   1.000
_cell.length_b   1.000
_cell.length_c   1.000
_cell.angle_alpha   90.00
_cell.angle_beta   90.00
_cell.angle_gamma   90.00
#
_symmetry.space_group_name_H-M   'P 1'
#
loop_
_entity.id
_entity.type
_entity.pdbx_description
1 polymer ?
#
loop_
_entity_poly.entity_id
_entity_poly.type
_entity_poly.pdbx_seq_one_letter_code
_entity_poly.pdbx_strand_id
1 'polypeptide(L)'
;SLSLNLDYQNLAPYDRVYPSRTDFKRPYRMLSGATQFRYTPNEKTLFKFYVGYDRTDFSNYTDIDHHLFGLGENNIYLNTTFRKRTASDWNWFIGTAYSFYDRKVKGAVKDRDVWNERQQEFHLKAKFFKLFTSRLRLDMGVETFVRSYRNHYQLETLRDMHQIYPIIYAGFLSSAFYLSENLKTEISLRPEYTSLNRTMNWSPRAAVSYTWNHLLVSVVAGQYTQLPENDYLIRNISLPSNVCRQVLFSLQYEQGGRFYKAEFYYKNYKKLELSVPDGITPDGYGYSKGIDLYFCDNVLWKNFEYRLSYSYNLSKRKYREYTELTVPQYATRHHASLVLKYSVPRLRTIFSVTDGVASGRPYHNPELSGLMNDEVKSYHSLDLGITVLAGKKVIVHASATNLLGRKNEYGRIDGEAVRTSSDHFFYLGVYITLGKKVAYDVSNF
;
A
#
# COMPACT_ATOMS: atom_id res chain seq x y z
N SER A 1 -8.42 7.77 -26.51
CA SER A 1 -6.96 7.77 -26.39
C SER A 1 -6.47 6.35 -26.13
N LEU A 2 -5.29 6.04 -26.62
CA LEU A 2 -4.56 4.81 -26.39
C LEU A 2 -3.17 5.20 -25.86
N SER A 3 -2.68 4.52 -24.80
CA SER A 3 -1.31 4.65 -24.33
C SER A 3 -0.67 3.27 -24.17
N LEU A 4 0.60 3.18 -24.44
CA LEU A 4 1.44 1.99 -24.22
C LEU A 4 2.68 2.42 -23.44
N ASN A 5 2.97 1.70 -22.36
CA ASN A 5 4.17 1.85 -21.56
C ASN A 5 4.95 0.54 -21.57
N LEU A 6 6.25 0.62 -21.71
CA LEU A 6 7.18 -0.50 -21.56
C LEU A 6 8.32 -0.03 -20.65
N ASP A 7 8.68 -0.83 -19.68
CA ASP A 7 9.78 -0.56 -18.75
C ASP A 7 10.62 -1.82 -18.58
N TYR A 8 11.92 -1.63 -18.57
CA TYR A 8 12.90 -2.69 -18.30
C TYR A 8 13.92 -2.18 -17.28
N GLN A 9 14.03 -2.89 -16.17
CA GLN A 9 15.00 -2.62 -15.12
C GLN A 9 15.99 -3.77 -15.00
N ASN A 10 17.26 -3.43 -14.79
CA ASN A 10 18.32 -4.39 -14.56
C ASN A 10 19.36 -3.77 -13.63
N LEU A 11 19.55 -4.34 -12.46
CA LEU A 11 20.51 -3.84 -11.47
C LEU A 11 21.93 -4.37 -11.65
N ALA A 12 22.20 -5.26 -12.62
CA ALA A 12 23.55 -5.77 -12.85
C ALA A 12 24.61 -4.70 -13.14
N PRO A 13 24.35 -3.62 -13.92
CA PRO A 13 25.30 -2.53 -14.10
C PRO A 13 25.57 -1.75 -12.80
N TYR A 14 24.52 -1.54 -11.98
CA TYR A 14 24.65 -0.86 -10.71
C TYR A 14 25.52 -1.67 -9.74
N ASP A 15 25.24 -2.97 -9.58
CA ASP A 15 25.97 -3.87 -8.70
C ASP A 15 27.46 -4.00 -9.06
N ARG A 16 27.82 -3.87 -10.35
CA ARG A 16 29.24 -3.83 -10.80
C ARG A 16 29.97 -2.56 -10.38
N VAL A 17 29.30 -1.41 -10.37
CA VAL A 17 29.89 -0.11 -10.04
C VAL A 17 29.90 0.13 -8.53
N TYR A 18 28.86 -0.33 -7.87
CA TYR A 18 28.65 -0.20 -6.44
C TYR A 18 28.24 -1.54 -5.85
N PRO A 19 29.20 -2.43 -5.54
CA PRO A 19 28.90 -3.76 -5.03
C PRO A 19 28.04 -3.71 -3.76
N SER A 20 26.94 -4.44 -3.77
CA SER A 20 26.08 -4.60 -2.62
C SER A 20 26.67 -5.61 -1.62
N ARG A 21 26.14 -5.65 -0.38
CA ARG A 21 26.49 -6.71 0.58
C ARG A 21 25.90 -8.06 0.17
N THR A 22 24.88 -8.05 -0.66
CA THR A 22 24.20 -9.26 -1.13
C THR A 22 25.00 -9.88 -2.27
N ASP A 23 25.39 -11.13 -2.10
CA ASP A 23 26.07 -11.91 -3.15
C ASP A 23 25.06 -12.37 -4.19
N PHE A 24 24.86 -11.56 -5.24
CA PHE A 24 23.93 -11.86 -6.33
C PHE A 24 24.54 -12.84 -7.34
N LYS A 25 23.93 -14.01 -7.47
CA LYS A 25 24.14 -14.88 -8.64
C LYS A 25 23.45 -14.29 -9.87
N ARG A 26 22.27 -13.72 -9.69
CA ARG A 26 21.50 -12.99 -10.71
C ARG A 26 20.92 -11.73 -10.09
N PRO A 27 21.46 -10.55 -10.39
CA PRO A 27 20.88 -9.29 -9.94
C PRO A 27 19.43 -9.11 -10.39
N TYR A 28 18.70 -8.29 -9.67
CA TYR A 28 17.30 -7.99 -9.94
C TYR A 28 17.07 -7.53 -11.37
N ARG A 29 16.05 -8.11 -12.02
CA ARG A 29 15.54 -7.74 -13.33
C ARG A 29 14.04 -7.65 -13.30
N MET A 30 13.51 -6.64 -13.97
CA MET A 30 12.08 -6.48 -14.15
C MET A 30 11.78 -6.09 -15.60
N LEU A 31 10.78 -6.74 -16.17
CA LEU A 31 10.15 -6.32 -17.43
C LEU A 31 8.70 -6.03 -17.12
N SER A 32 8.23 -4.82 -17.43
CA SER A 32 6.84 -4.47 -17.31
C SER A 32 6.29 -3.85 -18.59
N GLY A 33 4.99 -4.08 -18.83
CA GLY A 33 4.29 -3.50 -19.95
C GLY A 33 2.84 -3.20 -19.57
N ALA A 34 2.33 -2.04 -20.00
CA ALA A 34 0.96 -1.66 -19.75
C ALA A 34 0.34 -0.97 -20.97
N THR A 35 -0.92 -1.31 -21.23
CA THR A 35 -1.75 -0.62 -22.25
C THR A 35 -3.00 -0.10 -21.60
N GLN A 36 -3.34 1.14 -21.91
CA GLN A 36 -4.59 1.77 -21.49
C GLN A 36 -5.34 2.31 -22.71
N PHE A 37 -6.61 1.98 -22.77
CA PHE A 37 -7.56 2.52 -23.74
C PHE A 37 -8.65 3.31 -23.04
N ARG A 38 -8.97 4.50 -23.53
CA ARG A 38 -10.06 5.35 -23.07
C ARG A 38 -10.92 5.79 -24.24
N TYR A 39 -12.22 5.56 -24.11
CA TYR A 39 -13.24 5.94 -25.08
C TYR A 39 -14.34 6.76 -24.42
N THR A 40 -14.59 7.96 -24.92
CA THR A 40 -15.60 8.91 -24.45
C THR A 40 -16.44 9.34 -25.64
N PRO A 41 -17.50 8.57 -26.02
CA PRO A 41 -18.34 8.90 -27.18
C PRO A 41 -19.11 10.20 -26.98
N ASN A 42 -19.39 10.58 -25.74
CA ASN A 42 -20.04 11.81 -25.34
C ASN A 42 -19.68 12.16 -23.89
N GLU A 43 -20.07 13.34 -23.38
CA GLU A 43 -19.78 13.83 -22.04
C GLU A 43 -20.37 12.95 -20.93
N LYS A 44 -21.40 12.15 -21.22
CA LYS A 44 -22.10 11.32 -20.23
C LYS A 44 -21.62 9.88 -20.18
N THR A 45 -20.75 9.46 -21.13
CA THR A 45 -20.34 8.06 -21.26
C THR A 45 -18.81 7.95 -21.30
N LEU A 46 -18.26 7.10 -20.46
CA LEU A 46 -16.84 6.81 -20.40
C LEU A 46 -16.63 5.30 -20.32
N PHE A 47 -15.81 4.77 -21.22
CA PHE A 47 -15.26 3.42 -21.15
C PHE A 47 -13.74 3.50 -21.00
N LYS A 48 -13.20 2.70 -20.08
CA LYS A 48 -11.75 2.50 -19.89
C LYS A 48 -11.43 1.02 -19.89
N PHE A 49 -10.31 0.69 -20.49
CA PHE A 49 -9.69 -0.63 -20.43
C PHE A 49 -8.22 -0.45 -20.10
N TYR A 50 -7.71 -1.29 -19.23
CA TYR A 50 -6.31 -1.35 -18.83
C TYR A 50 -5.84 -2.79 -18.78
N VAL A 51 -4.65 -3.06 -19.27
CA VAL A 51 -3.93 -4.32 -19.08
C VAL A 51 -2.48 -4.00 -18.71
N GLY A 52 -1.99 -4.70 -17.70
CA GLY A 52 -0.59 -4.64 -17.26
C GLY A 52 -0.03 -6.05 -17.11
N TYR A 53 1.25 -6.19 -17.41
CA TYR A 53 2.04 -7.40 -17.20
C TYR A 53 3.38 -7.01 -16.60
N ASP A 54 3.77 -7.72 -15.53
CA ASP A 54 5.06 -7.56 -14.89
C ASP A 54 5.71 -8.93 -14.69
N ARG A 55 7.00 -9.00 -14.96
CA ARG A 55 7.86 -10.14 -14.65
C ARG A 55 9.09 -9.68 -13.93
N THR A 56 9.34 -10.29 -12.78
CA THR A 56 10.53 -10.05 -11.96
C THR A 56 11.30 -11.33 -11.74
N ASP A 57 12.63 -11.29 -11.80
CA ASP A 57 13.48 -12.38 -11.39
C ASP A 57 14.79 -11.89 -10.75
N PHE A 58 15.27 -12.59 -9.73
CA PHE A 58 16.60 -12.46 -9.17
C PHE A 58 17.03 -13.72 -8.42
N SER A 59 18.32 -13.86 -8.10
CA SER A 59 18.82 -14.86 -7.19
C SER A 59 20.11 -14.39 -6.52
N ASN A 60 20.28 -14.77 -5.25
CA ASN A 60 21.43 -14.44 -4.41
C ASN A 60 21.76 -15.61 -3.48
N TYR A 61 22.97 -15.59 -2.94
CA TYR A 61 23.29 -16.45 -1.81
C TYR A 61 22.82 -15.81 -0.51
N THR A 62 22.29 -16.62 0.40
CA THR A 62 21.85 -16.16 1.71
C THR A 62 23.04 -15.85 2.60
N ASP A 63 22.92 -14.87 3.50
CA ASP A 63 24.05 -14.44 4.34
C ASP A 63 24.37 -15.42 5.47
N ILE A 64 23.37 -16.21 5.94
CA ILE A 64 23.49 -17.06 7.13
C ILE A 64 24.09 -18.42 6.80
N ASP A 65 23.50 -19.15 5.86
CA ASP A 65 23.85 -20.54 5.52
C ASP A 65 24.36 -20.71 4.08
N HIS A 66 24.56 -19.59 3.40
CA HIS A 66 25.14 -19.46 2.07
C HIS A 66 24.53 -20.38 1.00
N HIS A 67 23.21 -20.69 1.14
CA HIS A 67 22.49 -21.42 0.11
C HIS A 67 21.88 -20.49 -0.96
N LEU A 68 21.57 -21.05 -2.11
CA LEU A 68 21.05 -20.27 -3.23
C LEU A 68 19.56 -19.99 -3.07
N PHE A 69 19.21 -18.75 -2.79
CA PHE A 69 17.84 -18.21 -2.86
C PHE A 69 17.55 -17.70 -4.27
N GLY A 70 16.35 -17.97 -4.78
CA GLY A 70 15.90 -17.45 -6.08
C GLY A 70 14.42 -17.14 -6.09
N LEU A 71 14.06 -15.98 -6.65
CA LEU A 71 12.67 -15.53 -6.80
C LEU A 71 12.37 -15.27 -8.28
N GLY A 72 11.23 -15.79 -8.75
CA GLY A 72 10.63 -15.45 -10.04
C GLY A 72 9.14 -15.15 -9.86
N GLU A 73 8.68 -14.02 -10.36
CA GLU A 73 7.28 -13.58 -10.26
C GLU A 73 6.73 -13.16 -11.61
N ASN A 74 5.47 -13.48 -11.86
CA ASN A 74 4.70 -12.99 -13.00
C ASN A 74 3.36 -12.43 -12.51
N ASN A 75 3.01 -11.25 -12.97
CA ASN A 75 1.75 -10.57 -12.69
C ASN A 75 1.03 -10.23 -13.98
N ILE A 76 -0.28 -10.47 -14.02
CA ILE A 76 -1.18 -9.94 -15.04
C ILE A 76 -2.31 -9.23 -14.33
N TYR A 77 -2.61 -8.01 -14.74
CA TYR A 77 -3.75 -7.26 -14.25
C TYR A 77 -4.56 -6.69 -15.40
N LEU A 78 -5.86 -7.01 -15.43
CA LEU A 78 -6.83 -6.48 -16.37
C LEU A 78 -7.88 -5.67 -15.60
N ASN A 79 -8.28 -4.53 -16.14
CA ASN A 79 -9.33 -3.73 -15.56
C ASN A 79 -10.19 -3.08 -16.64
N THR A 80 -11.52 -3.18 -16.51
CA THR A 80 -12.46 -2.43 -17.34
C THR A 80 -13.33 -1.55 -16.46
N THR A 81 -13.69 -0.39 -16.97
CA THR A 81 -14.61 0.52 -16.30
C THR A 81 -15.57 1.13 -17.33
N PHE A 82 -16.84 0.99 -17.06
CA PHE A 82 -17.91 1.68 -17.77
C PHE A 82 -18.61 2.64 -16.82
N ARG A 83 -18.75 3.90 -17.25
CA ARG A 83 -19.51 4.94 -16.53
C ARG A 83 -20.50 5.57 -17.48
N LYS A 84 -21.72 5.78 -16.98
CA LYS A 84 -22.78 6.45 -17.74
C LYS A 84 -23.64 7.31 -16.83
N ARG A 85 -23.88 8.55 -17.21
CA ARG A 85 -24.92 9.40 -16.60
C ARG A 85 -26.16 9.33 -17.48
N THR A 86 -27.30 8.92 -16.91
CA THR A 86 -28.59 8.84 -17.63
C THR A 86 -29.26 10.20 -17.70
N ALA A 87 -30.32 10.30 -18.50
CA ALA A 87 -31.15 11.52 -18.58
C ALA A 87 -31.85 11.84 -17.23
N SER A 88 -32.14 10.83 -16.41
CA SER A 88 -32.75 10.96 -15.08
C SER A 88 -31.70 11.15 -13.97
N ASP A 89 -30.47 11.55 -14.32
CA ASP A 89 -29.35 11.84 -13.41
C ASP A 89 -28.83 10.67 -12.56
N TRP A 90 -29.20 9.44 -12.90
CA TRP A 90 -28.53 8.28 -12.36
C TRP A 90 -27.13 8.14 -12.95
N ASN A 91 -26.18 7.95 -12.08
CA ASN A 91 -24.80 7.66 -12.47
C ASN A 91 -24.52 6.17 -12.27
N TRP A 92 -24.19 5.50 -13.32
CA TRP A 92 -23.87 4.08 -13.37
C TRP A 92 -22.35 3.91 -13.43
N PHE A 93 -21.86 3.02 -12.65
CA PHE A 93 -20.48 2.55 -12.68
C PHE A 93 -20.50 1.03 -12.68
N ILE A 94 -19.95 0.42 -13.72
CA ILE A 94 -19.72 -1.01 -13.82
C ILE A 94 -18.25 -1.21 -14.07
N GLY A 95 -17.60 -2.00 -13.23
CA GLY A 95 -16.18 -2.31 -13.32
C GLY A 95 -15.93 -3.79 -13.19
N THR A 96 -15.00 -4.32 -14.00
CA THR A 96 -14.44 -5.65 -13.82
C THR A 96 -12.94 -5.56 -13.68
N ALA A 97 -12.36 -6.42 -12.84
CA ALA A 97 -10.92 -6.59 -12.77
C ALA A 97 -10.58 -8.08 -12.73
N TYR A 98 -9.45 -8.42 -13.29
CA TYR A 98 -8.84 -9.73 -13.16
C TYR A 98 -7.38 -9.57 -12.82
N SER A 99 -6.93 -10.29 -11.80
CA SER A 99 -5.53 -10.38 -11.43
C SER A 99 -5.07 -11.83 -11.45
N PHE A 100 -3.88 -12.03 -11.97
CA PHE A 100 -3.14 -13.29 -11.93
C PHE A 100 -1.76 -13.01 -11.36
N TYR A 101 -1.39 -13.78 -10.35
CA TYR A 101 -0.08 -13.72 -9.71
C TYR A 101 0.47 -15.13 -9.61
N ASP A 102 1.71 -15.33 -10.07
CA ASP A 102 2.43 -16.59 -10.01
C ASP A 102 3.84 -16.33 -9.51
N ARG A 103 4.17 -16.89 -8.36
CA ARG A 103 5.48 -16.76 -7.70
C ARG A 103 6.12 -18.12 -7.54
N LYS A 104 7.40 -18.17 -7.86
CA LYS A 104 8.24 -19.33 -7.61
C LYS A 104 9.46 -18.90 -6.81
N VAL A 105 9.62 -19.50 -5.63
CA VAL A 105 10.77 -19.33 -4.76
C VAL A 105 11.56 -20.63 -4.72
N LYS A 106 12.87 -20.54 -4.84
CA LYS A 106 13.82 -21.65 -4.65
C LYS A 106 14.71 -21.29 -3.45
N GLY A 107 14.99 -22.25 -2.59
CA GLY A 107 15.78 -21.98 -1.39
C GLY A 107 15.04 -21.07 -0.40
N ALA A 108 13.72 -21.27 -0.20
CA ALA A 108 12.92 -20.42 0.68
C ALA A 108 13.24 -20.65 2.17
N VAL A 109 13.43 -21.91 2.55
CA VAL A 109 13.68 -22.36 3.93
C VAL A 109 14.96 -23.18 4.00
N LYS A 110 15.19 -24.04 3.00
CA LYS A 110 16.35 -24.94 2.90
C LYS A 110 16.91 -24.94 1.48
N ASP A 111 18.18 -25.30 1.34
CA ASP A 111 18.76 -25.53 0.02
C ASP A 111 17.91 -26.54 -0.76
N ARG A 112 17.68 -26.24 -2.05
CA ARG A 112 16.89 -27.07 -3.00
C ARG A 112 15.39 -27.16 -2.76
N ASP A 113 14.81 -26.51 -1.76
CA ASP A 113 13.36 -26.44 -1.68
C ASP A 113 12.76 -25.58 -2.79
N VAL A 114 11.49 -25.83 -3.11
CA VAL A 114 10.73 -25.04 -4.08
C VAL A 114 9.36 -24.71 -3.52
N TRP A 115 9.07 -23.43 -3.45
CA TRP A 115 7.75 -22.95 -3.07
C TRP A 115 7.12 -22.24 -4.28
N ASN A 116 5.95 -22.73 -4.71
CA ASN A 116 5.16 -22.11 -5.76
C ASN A 116 3.85 -21.60 -5.17
N GLU A 117 3.55 -20.35 -5.45
CA GLU A 117 2.30 -19.70 -5.05
C GLU A 117 1.61 -19.15 -6.29
N ARG A 118 0.31 -19.42 -6.42
CA ARG A 118 -0.51 -18.87 -7.49
C ARG A 118 -1.80 -18.31 -6.94
N GLN A 119 -2.09 -17.08 -7.32
CA GLN A 119 -3.34 -16.40 -6.96
C GLN A 119 -4.03 -15.90 -8.22
N GLN A 120 -5.34 -16.03 -8.24
CA GLN A 120 -6.20 -15.47 -9.25
C GLN A 120 -7.40 -14.83 -8.57
N GLU A 121 -7.80 -13.67 -9.04
CA GLU A 121 -8.99 -13.01 -8.57
C GLU A 121 -9.73 -12.37 -9.75
N PHE A 122 -11.02 -12.65 -9.84
CA PHE A 122 -11.95 -11.90 -10.66
C PHE A 122 -12.85 -11.07 -9.75
N HIS A 123 -12.93 -9.79 -10.02
CA HIS A 123 -13.76 -8.83 -9.30
C HIS A 123 -14.76 -8.17 -10.24
N LEU A 124 -16.02 -8.23 -9.90
CA LEU A 124 -17.12 -7.49 -10.55
C LEU A 124 -17.70 -6.51 -9.53
N LYS A 125 -17.90 -5.26 -9.97
CA LYS A 125 -18.55 -4.21 -9.19
C LYS A 125 -19.56 -3.45 -10.04
N ALA A 126 -20.79 -3.35 -9.55
CA ALA A 126 -21.81 -2.45 -10.09
C ALA A 126 -22.21 -1.45 -9.01
N LYS A 127 -22.12 -0.16 -9.33
CA LYS A 127 -22.49 0.94 -8.43
C LYS A 127 -23.43 1.90 -9.15
N PHE A 128 -24.48 2.30 -8.46
CA PHE A 128 -25.47 3.28 -8.91
C PHE A 128 -25.54 4.38 -7.86
N PHE A 129 -25.55 5.63 -8.33
CA PHE A 129 -25.72 6.73 -7.41
C PHE A 129 -26.50 7.87 -8.05
N LYS A 130 -27.26 8.59 -7.22
CA LYS A 130 -28.06 9.74 -7.61
C LYS A 130 -28.13 10.76 -6.48
N LEU A 131 -28.08 12.03 -6.87
CA LEU A 131 -28.45 13.13 -6.00
C LEU A 131 -29.96 13.37 -6.17
N PHE A 132 -30.79 12.92 -5.21
CA PHE A 132 -32.24 13.01 -5.27
C PHE A 132 -32.73 14.43 -5.07
N THR A 133 -32.09 15.16 -4.16
CA THR A 133 -32.29 16.57 -3.89
C THR A 133 -30.94 17.22 -3.67
N SER A 134 -30.87 18.55 -3.55
CA SER A 134 -29.64 19.24 -3.13
C SER A 134 -29.08 18.74 -1.78
N ARG A 135 -29.91 18.03 -1.01
CA ARG A 135 -29.58 17.60 0.35
C ARG A 135 -29.42 16.09 0.54
N LEU A 136 -29.85 15.27 -0.44
CA LEU A 136 -29.82 13.80 -0.31
C LEU A 136 -29.14 13.15 -1.48
N ARG A 137 -28.02 12.49 -1.25
CA ARG A 137 -27.36 11.57 -2.18
C ARG A 137 -27.50 10.13 -1.69
N LEU A 138 -27.86 9.24 -2.60
CA LEU A 138 -27.91 7.81 -2.38
C LEU A 138 -26.88 7.12 -3.29
N ASP A 139 -26.10 6.23 -2.71
CA ASP A 139 -25.15 5.33 -3.37
C ASP A 139 -25.49 3.88 -3.02
N MET A 140 -25.65 3.01 -4.00
CA MET A 140 -25.91 1.59 -3.80
C MET A 140 -25.14 0.75 -4.81
N GLY A 141 -24.85 -0.49 -4.46
CA GLY A 141 -24.18 -1.38 -5.39
C GLY A 141 -23.96 -2.78 -4.86
N VAL A 142 -23.41 -3.60 -5.74
CA VAL A 142 -23.04 -4.97 -5.47
C VAL A 142 -21.62 -5.23 -5.95
N GLU A 143 -20.94 -6.15 -5.28
CA GLU A 143 -19.59 -6.59 -5.60
C GLU A 143 -19.51 -8.11 -5.47
N THR A 144 -18.72 -8.72 -6.35
CA THR A 144 -18.41 -10.14 -6.26
C THR A 144 -16.91 -10.35 -6.51
N PHE A 145 -16.26 -11.09 -5.62
CA PHE A 145 -14.88 -11.53 -5.79
C PHE A 145 -14.87 -13.05 -5.90
N VAL A 146 -14.30 -13.55 -6.99
CA VAL A 146 -14.07 -14.99 -7.20
C VAL A 146 -12.56 -15.18 -7.15
N ARG A 147 -12.09 -15.91 -6.14
CA ARG A 147 -10.66 -16.09 -5.87
C ARG A 147 -10.26 -17.55 -6.03
N SER A 148 -9.03 -17.77 -6.46
CA SER A 148 -8.35 -19.05 -6.39
C SER A 148 -6.96 -18.81 -5.82
N TYR A 149 -6.64 -19.51 -4.78
CA TYR A 149 -5.32 -19.53 -4.18
C TYR A 149 -4.77 -20.93 -4.14
N ARG A 150 -3.56 -21.12 -4.65
CA ARG A 150 -2.83 -22.40 -4.61
C ARG A 150 -1.44 -22.15 -4.06
N ASN A 151 -1.07 -22.96 -3.07
CA ASN A 151 0.25 -23.01 -2.49
C ASN A 151 0.79 -24.44 -2.66
N HIS A 152 2.02 -24.57 -3.13
CA HIS A 152 2.71 -25.84 -3.30
C HIS A 152 4.14 -25.70 -2.82
N TYR A 153 4.47 -26.43 -1.76
CA TYR A 153 5.82 -26.55 -1.23
C TYR A 153 6.37 -27.94 -1.52
N GLN A 154 7.64 -28.00 -1.94
CA GLN A 154 8.34 -29.25 -2.21
C GLN A 154 9.77 -29.17 -1.69
N LEU A 155 10.15 -30.14 -0.88
CA LEU A 155 11.54 -30.39 -0.46
C LEU A 155 11.79 -31.91 -0.60
N GLU A 156 12.68 -32.32 -1.51
CA GLU A 156 12.99 -33.73 -1.80
C GLU A 156 11.72 -34.57 -2.04
N THR A 157 11.39 -35.50 -1.11
CA THR A 157 10.19 -36.32 -1.16
C THR A 157 8.96 -35.69 -0.51
N LEU A 158 9.15 -34.63 0.32
CA LEU A 158 8.05 -33.92 0.94
C LEU A 158 7.35 -33.06 -0.09
N ARG A 159 6.05 -33.28 -0.24
CA ARG A 159 5.17 -32.43 -1.06
C ARG A 159 3.96 -32.03 -0.26
N ASP A 160 3.76 -30.72 -0.16
CA ASP A 160 2.60 -30.13 0.50
C ASP A 160 1.89 -29.21 -0.48
N MET A 161 0.58 -29.46 -0.72
CA MET A 161 -0.21 -28.71 -1.68
C MET A 161 -1.57 -28.35 -1.09
N HIS A 162 -1.84 -27.06 -1.04
CA HIS A 162 -3.12 -26.52 -0.59
C HIS A 162 -3.76 -25.67 -1.67
N GLN A 163 -5.09 -25.71 -1.73
CA GLN A 163 -5.88 -24.91 -2.64
C GLN A 163 -7.21 -24.52 -2.02
N ILE A 164 -7.59 -23.25 -2.17
CA ILE A 164 -8.88 -22.70 -1.72
C ILE A 164 -9.52 -21.83 -2.79
N TYR A 165 -10.85 -21.76 -2.78
CA TYR A 165 -11.68 -21.01 -3.73
C TYR A 165 -12.71 -20.13 -3.00
N PRO A 166 -12.31 -19.08 -2.31
CA PRO A 166 -13.25 -18.18 -1.67
C PRO A 166 -14.02 -17.35 -2.72
N ILE A 167 -15.35 -17.36 -2.60
CA ILE A 167 -16.22 -16.42 -3.31
C ILE A 167 -16.82 -15.49 -2.27
N ILE A 168 -16.74 -14.18 -2.53
CA ILE A 168 -17.28 -13.14 -1.66
C ILE A 168 -18.36 -12.39 -2.44
N TYR A 169 -19.56 -12.32 -1.88
CA TYR A 169 -20.65 -11.48 -2.38
C TYR A 169 -20.88 -10.35 -1.40
N ALA A 170 -20.86 -9.13 -1.87
CA ALA A 170 -21.11 -7.95 -1.04
C ALA A 170 -22.16 -7.03 -1.68
N GLY A 171 -23.03 -6.47 -0.85
CA GLY A 171 -23.85 -5.35 -1.20
C GLY A 171 -23.42 -4.12 -0.41
N PHE A 172 -23.76 -2.93 -0.86
CA PHE A 172 -23.60 -1.72 -0.06
C PHE A 172 -24.69 -0.70 -0.36
N LEU A 173 -25.05 0.02 0.69
CA LEU A 173 -25.95 1.15 0.64
C LEU A 173 -25.33 2.27 1.49
N SER A 174 -25.25 3.47 0.91
CA SER A 174 -24.75 4.67 1.60
C SER A 174 -25.67 5.84 1.30
N SER A 175 -26.04 6.59 2.31
CA SER A 175 -26.82 7.81 2.20
C SER A 175 -26.05 8.98 2.78
N ALA A 176 -25.84 10.02 1.99
CA ALA A 176 -25.24 11.27 2.45
C ALA A 176 -26.31 12.37 2.52
N PHE A 177 -26.43 12.97 3.69
CA PHE A 177 -27.37 14.05 4.00
C PHE A 177 -26.60 15.35 4.19
N TYR A 178 -26.93 16.37 3.40
CA TYR A 178 -26.42 17.73 3.54
C TYR A 178 -27.41 18.51 4.39
N LEU A 179 -27.21 18.48 5.72
CA LEU A 179 -28.13 19.11 6.70
C LEU A 179 -28.09 20.64 6.60
N SER A 180 -26.95 21.20 6.24
CA SER A 180 -26.75 22.58 5.85
C SER A 180 -25.66 22.67 4.76
N GLU A 181 -25.32 23.87 4.31
CA GLU A 181 -24.19 24.10 3.38
C GLU A 181 -22.87 23.63 3.99
N ASN A 182 -22.75 23.68 5.30
CA ASN A 182 -21.52 23.36 6.03
C ASN A 182 -21.54 22.00 6.73
N LEU A 183 -22.72 21.40 6.95
CA LEU A 183 -22.87 20.14 7.72
C LEU A 183 -23.35 19.00 6.85
N LYS A 184 -22.49 17.99 6.71
CA LYS A 184 -22.76 16.73 6.01
C LYS A 184 -22.72 15.56 6.98
N THR A 185 -23.69 14.66 6.88
CA THR A 185 -23.68 13.36 7.53
C THR A 185 -23.75 12.24 6.51
N GLU A 186 -23.11 11.10 6.80
CA GLU A 186 -23.16 9.92 5.93
C GLU A 186 -23.37 8.67 6.78
N ILE A 187 -24.28 7.80 6.38
CA ILE A 187 -24.54 6.51 6.99
C ILE A 187 -24.43 5.46 5.90
N SER A 188 -23.72 4.38 6.15
CA SER A 188 -23.58 3.29 5.19
C SER A 188 -23.61 1.93 5.86
N LEU A 189 -24.08 0.93 5.11
CA LEU A 189 -24.11 -0.46 5.51
C LEU A 189 -23.54 -1.30 4.36
N ARG A 190 -22.63 -2.22 4.68
CA ARG A 190 -22.08 -3.21 3.75
C ARG A 190 -22.24 -4.61 4.33
N PRO A 191 -23.30 -5.37 3.93
CA PRO A 191 -23.34 -6.82 4.12
C PRO A 191 -22.35 -7.52 3.18
N GLU A 192 -21.72 -8.58 3.67
CA GLU A 192 -20.77 -9.40 2.93
C GLU A 192 -20.93 -10.86 3.30
N TYR A 193 -21.16 -11.74 2.31
CA TYR A 193 -21.24 -13.19 2.47
C TYR A 193 -19.99 -13.84 1.87
N THR A 194 -19.39 -14.77 2.60
CA THR A 194 -18.23 -15.53 2.17
C THR A 194 -18.59 -17.01 2.04
N SER A 195 -18.38 -17.58 0.85
CA SER A 195 -18.72 -18.97 0.56
C SER A 195 -17.84 -19.98 1.30
N LEU A 196 -16.56 -19.64 1.56
CA LEU A 196 -15.56 -20.52 2.14
C LEU A 196 -15.99 -21.04 3.53
N ASN A 197 -16.38 -20.14 4.42
CA ASN A 197 -16.80 -20.42 5.78
C ASN A 197 -18.30 -20.19 6.02
N ARG A 198 -19.06 -19.89 4.95
CA ARG A 198 -20.51 -19.63 4.96
C ARG A 198 -20.95 -18.57 5.96
N THR A 199 -20.13 -17.54 6.18
CA THR A 199 -20.41 -16.46 7.14
C THR A 199 -20.93 -15.21 6.46
N MET A 200 -21.85 -14.52 7.18
CA MET A 200 -22.36 -13.20 6.84
C MET A 200 -21.76 -12.17 7.78
N ASN A 201 -21.16 -11.16 7.22
CA ASN A 201 -20.55 -10.04 7.94
C ASN A 201 -21.30 -8.75 7.65
N TRP A 202 -21.40 -7.87 8.65
CA TRP A 202 -22.07 -6.58 8.55
C TRP A 202 -21.08 -5.48 8.91
N SER A 203 -20.96 -4.49 8.04
CA SER A 203 -20.03 -3.37 8.21
C SER A 203 -20.80 -2.03 8.21
N PRO A 204 -21.47 -1.66 9.33
CA PRO A 204 -22.07 -0.34 9.48
C PRO A 204 -20.99 0.73 9.64
N ARG A 205 -21.24 1.93 9.07
CA ARG A 205 -20.35 3.09 9.15
C ARG A 205 -21.18 4.36 9.23
N ALA A 206 -20.66 5.34 9.95
CA ALA A 206 -21.24 6.68 10.03
C ALA A 206 -20.12 7.72 9.97
N ALA A 207 -20.41 8.86 9.35
CA ALA A 207 -19.51 10.00 9.30
C ALA A 207 -20.30 11.29 9.48
N VAL A 208 -19.70 12.25 10.18
CA VAL A 208 -20.19 13.63 10.28
C VAL A 208 -19.04 14.55 9.92
N SER A 209 -19.29 15.52 9.06
CA SER A 209 -18.30 16.51 8.64
C SER A 209 -18.89 17.89 8.69
N TYR A 210 -18.15 18.84 9.26
CA TYR A 210 -18.51 20.25 9.34
C TYR A 210 -17.41 21.12 8.73
N THR A 211 -17.76 21.97 7.78
CA THR A 211 -16.85 22.89 7.13
C THR A 211 -17.06 24.29 7.70
N TRP A 212 -16.01 24.88 8.25
CA TRP A 212 -16.01 26.26 8.72
C TRP A 212 -14.93 27.06 7.99
N ASN A 213 -15.34 27.89 7.06
CA ASN A 213 -14.43 28.57 6.14
C ASN A 213 -13.48 27.57 5.43
N HIS A 214 -12.21 27.58 5.81
CA HIS A 214 -11.16 26.72 5.26
C HIS A 214 -10.84 25.51 6.14
N LEU A 215 -11.56 25.32 7.25
CA LEU A 215 -11.38 24.22 8.19
C LEU A 215 -12.48 23.18 8.00
N LEU A 216 -12.11 21.94 7.73
CA LEU A 216 -12.98 20.76 7.72
C LEU A 216 -12.73 19.96 8.99
N VAL A 217 -13.78 19.77 9.79
CA VAL A 217 -13.78 18.90 10.97
C VAL A 217 -14.61 17.65 10.65
N SER A 218 -14.08 16.46 10.92
CA SER A 218 -14.78 15.22 10.61
C SER A 218 -14.62 14.19 11.73
N VAL A 219 -15.70 13.46 11.99
CA VAL A 219 -15.70 12.25 12.82
C VAL A 219 -16.22 11.10 11.98
N VAL A 220 -15.48 9.98 11.95
CA VAL A 220 -15.86 8.76 11.25
C VAL A 220 -15.81 7.60 12.24
N ALA A 221 -16.88 6.82 12.31
CA ALA A 221 -16.93 5.59 13.09
C ALA A 221 -17.45 4.44 12.23
N GLY A 222 -16.93 3.22 12.45
CA GLY A 222 -17.43 2.08 11.68
C GLY A 222 -16.79 0.76 12.04
N GLN A 223 -17.44 -0.29 11.55
CA GLN A 223 -16.94 -1.65 11.58
C GLN A 223 -16.49 -2.07 10.17
N TYR A 224 -15.37 -2.76 10.11
CA TYR A 224 -14.76 -3.28 8.90
C TYR A 224 -14.45 -4.76 9.11
N THR A 225 -14.65 -5.56 8.07
CA THR A 225 -14.37 -7.00 8.08
C THR A 225 -13.46 -7.36 6.93
N GLN A 226 -12.59 -8.32 7.16
CA GLN A 226 -11.65 -8.84 6.16
C GLN A 226 -11.40 -10.32 6.41
N LEU A 227 -11.40 -11.14 5.35
CA LEU A 227 -10.94 -12.52 5.47
C LEU A 227 -9.49 -12.55 5.97
N PRO A 228 -9.11 -13.53 6.79
CA PRO A 228 -7.71 -13.83 7.09
C PRO A 228 -6.89 -14.02 5.84
N GLU A 229 -5.56 -13.89 5.96
CA GLU A 229 -4.65 -14.17 4.85
C GLU A 229 -4.75 -15.63 4.41
N ASN A 230 -4.47 -15.88 3.13
CA ASN A 230 -4.64 -17.21 2.52
C ASN A 230 -3.82 -18.28 3.24
N ASP A 231 -2.64 -17.95 3.77
CA ASP A 231 -1.76 -18.89 4.49
C ASP A 231 -2.38 -19.42 5.79
N TYR A 232 -3.27 -18.66 6.42
CA TYR A 232 -4.05 -19.12 7.57
C TYR A 232 -5.33 -19.84 7.15
N LEU A 233 -5.98 -19.36 6.07
CA LEU A 233 -7.19 -19.99 5.54
C LEU A 233 -6.95 -21.40 4.99
N ILE A 234 -5.80 -21.68 4.37
CA ILE A 234 -5.46 -23.03 3.90
C ILE A 234 -5.27 -24.02 5.06
N ARG A 235 -4.88 -23.53 6.25
CA ARG A 235 -4.73 -24.34 7.46
C ARG A 235 -6.05 -24.51 8.23
N ASN A 236 -6.93 -23.50 8.16
CA ASN A 236 -8.27 -23.57 8.76
C ASN A 236 -9.28 -22.74 7.92
N ILE A 237 -10.01 -23.43 7.05
CA ILE A 237 -11.02 -22.82 6.17
C ILE A 237 -12.25 -22.28 6.93
N SER A 238 -12.43 -22.66 8.20
CA SER A 238 -13.57 -22.23 9.03
C SER A 238 -13.32 -20.91 9.75
N LEU A 239 -12.14 -20.29 9.61
CA LEU A 239 -11.83 -19.02 10.22
C LEU A 239 -12.84 -17.95 9.79
N PRO A 240 -13.47 -17.22 10.73
CA PRO A 240 -14.33 -16.10 10.41
C PRO A 240 -13.50 -14.91 9.92
N SER A 241 -14.15 -13.93 9.31
CA SER A 241 -13.50 -12.66 8.96
C SER A 241 -13.00 -11.93 10.21
N ASN A 242 -11.80 -11.38 10.12
CA ASN A 242 -11.24 -10.43 11.08
C ASN A 242 -12.15 -9.21 11.17
N VAL A 243 -12.31 -8.66 12.37
CA VAL A 243 -13.16 -7.50 12.62
C VAL A 243 -12.34 -6.34 13.17
N CYS A 244 -12.44 -5.19 12.54
CA CYS A 244 -11.89 -3.93 13.03
C CYS A 244 -13.02 -2.94 13.30
N ARG A 245 -13.13 -2.43 14.54
CA ARG A 245 -13.98 -1.29 14.88
C ARG A 245 -13.09 -0.08 15.08
N GLN A 246 -13.42 1.01 14.42
CA GLN A 246 -12.58 2.21 14.51
C GLN A 246 -13.42 3.48 14.66
N VAL A 247 -12.80 4.45 15.34
CA VAL A 247 -13.22 5.86 15.37
C VAL A 247 -12.03 6.71 14.95
N LEU A 248 -12.29 7.70 14.11
CA LEU A 248 -11.31 8.64 13.61
C LEU A 248 -11.89 10.06 13.74
N PHE A 249 -11.12 10.97 14.30
CA PHE A 249 -11.37 12.40 14.32
C PHE A 249 -10.33 13.09 13.44
N SER A 250 -10.75 13.96 12.52
CA SER A 250 -9.87 14.66 11.58
C SER A 250 -10.15 16.15 11.56
N LEU A 251 -9.08 16.93 11.56
CA LEU A 251 -9.04 18.36 11.31
C LEU A 251 -8.23 18.61 10.04
N GLN A 252 -8.80 19.31 9.07
CA GLN A 252 -8.12 19.62 7.82
C GLN A 252 -8.33 21.11 7.51
N TYR A 253 -7.23 21.84 7.30
CA TYR A 253 -7.22 23.21 6.84
C TYR A 253 -6.61 23.28 5.45
N GLU A 254 -7.32 23.96 4.52
CA GLU A 254 -6.87 24.11 3.14
C GLU A 254 -7.16 25.52 2.65
N GLN A 255 -6.12 26.26 2.30
CA GLN A 255 -6.23 27.61 1.74
C GLN A 255 -4.98 27.99 0.94
N GLY A 256 -5.16 28.35 -0.33
CA GLY A 256 -4.16 29.08 -1.13
C GLY A 256 -2.76 28.42 -1.18
N GLY A 257 -2.68 27.08 -1.32
CA GLY A 257 -1.41 26.36 -1.35
C GLY A 257 -0.92 25.88 0.01
N ARG A 258 -1.72 26.08 1.08
CA ARG A 258 -1.50 25.51 2.42
C ARG A 258 -2.45 24.38 2.66
N PHE A 259 -1.94 23.25 3.12
CA PHE A 259 -2.72 22.09 3.51
C PHE A 259 -2.17 21.52 4.82
N TYR A 260 -2.98 21.60 5.89
CA TYR A 260 -2.63 21.09 7.21
C TYR A 260 -3.68 20.10 7.67
N LYS A 261 -3.25 18.94 8.18
CA LYS A 261 -4.14 17.88 8.61
C LYS A 261 -3.66 17.28 9.92
N ALA A 262 -4.61 17.05 10.84
CA ALA A 262 -4.39 16.29 12.06
C ALA A 262 -5.47 15.21 12.17
N GLU A 263 -5.08 13.97 12.42
CA GLU A 263 -5.99 12.83 12.60
C GLU A 263 -5.66 12.12 13.91
N PHE A 264 -6.71 11.79 14.64
CA PHE A 264 -6.66 11.01 15.88
C PHE A 264 -7.49 9.77 15.66
N TYR A 265 -6.93 8.58 15.95
CA TYR A 265 -7.66 7.36 15.71
C TYR A 265 -7.53 6.37 16.85
N TYR A 266 -8.57 5.55 16.97
CA TYR A 266 -8.60 4.35 17.78
C TYR A 266 -9.20 3.21 16.97
N LYS A 267 -8.49 2.06 16.92
CA LYS A 267 -8.88 0.84 16.21
C LYS A 267 -8.83 -0.32 17.21
N ASN A 268 -9.90 -1.09 17.26
CA ASN A 268 -10.01 -2.32 18.04
C ASN A 268 -10.17 -3.51 17.11
N TYR A 269 -9.31 -4.50 17.23
CA TYR A 269 -9.28 -5.69 16.42
C TYR A 269 -9.79 -6.89 17.21
N LYS A 270 -10.63 -7.72 16.56
CA LYS A 270 -11.18 -8.97 17.10
C LYS A 270 -11.16 -10.04 16.03
N LYS A 271 -11.24 -11.30 16.47
CA LYS A 271 -11.26 -12.49 15.61
C LYS A 271 -10.05 -12.55 14.68
N LEU A 272 -8.88 -12.09 15.14
CA LEU A 272 -7.64 -12.25 14.40
C LEU A 272 -7.21 -13.72 14.43
N GLU A 273 -6.58 -14.17 13.37
CA GLU A 273 -5.95 -15.49 13.33
C GLU A 273 -4.85 -15.59 14.40
N LEU A 274 -4.88 -16.68 15.19
CA LEU A 274 -3.91 -16.99 16.23
C LEU A 274 -3.45 -18.42 16.09
N SER A 275 -2.15 -18.62 15.96
CA SER A 275 -1.52 -19.94 15.95
C SER A 275 -1.47 -20.49 17.39
N VAL A 276 -1.99 -21.69 17.57
CA VAL A 276 -1.96 -22.44 18.82
C VAL A 276 -1.41 -23.84 18.54
N PRO A 277 -0.97 -24.63 19.53
CA PRO A 277 -0.41 -25.97 19.30
C PRO A 277 -1.30 -26.86 18.43
N ASP A 278 -2.62 -26.76 18.58
CA ASP A 278 -3.61 -27.59 17.88
C ASP A 278 -4.10 -26.98 16.54
N GLY A 279 -3.48 -25.89 16.05
CA GLY A 279 -3.85 -25.28 14.76
C GLY A 279 -4.02 -23.77 14.80
N ILE A 280 -4.99 -23.26 14.03
CA ILE A 280 -5.27 -21.82 13.93
C ILE A 280 -6.67 -21.53 14.47
N THR A 281 -6.78 -20.59 15.41
CA THR A 281 -8.06 -20.16 16.01
C THR A 281 -8.35 -18.66 15.73
N PRO A 282 -9.61 -18.21 15.84
CA PRO A 282 -9.98 -16.80 15.70
C PRO A 282 -9.92 -16.00 17.03
N ASP A 283 -9.14 -16.43 18.00
CA ASP A 283 -9.09 -15.87 19.33
C ASP A 283 -8.13 -14.67 19.45
N GLY A 284 -7.49 -14.29 18.36
CA GLY A 284 -6.62 -13.15 18.31
C GLY A 284 -7.38 -11.82 18.44
N TYR A 285 -6.74 -10.86 19.08
CA TYR A 285 -7.28 -9.51 19.30
C TYR A 285 -6.17 -8.48 19.43
N GLY A 286 -6.56 -7.20 19.45
CA GLY A 286 -5.59 -6.13 19.65
C GLY A 286 -6.19 -4.74 19.48
N TYR A 287 -5.34 -3.75 19.53
CA TYR A 287 -5.72 -2.36 19.29
C TYR A 287 -4.59 -1.59 18.61
N SER A 288 -4.97 -0.48 17.97
CA SER A 288 -4.04 0.55 17.52
C SER A 288 -4.66 1.91 17.79
N LYS A 289 -3.89 2.85 18.33
CA LYS A 289 -4.30 4.23 18.55
C LYS A 289 -3.13 5.16 18.24
N GLY A 290 -3.44 6.34 17.74
CA GLY A 290 -2.38 7.26 17.35
C GLY A 290 -2.86 8.60 16.88
N ILE A 291 -1.87 9.37 16.44
CA ILE A 291 -2.01 10.72 15.91
C ILE A 291 -1.18 10.79 14.63
N ASP A 292 -1.80 11.25 13.53
CA ASP A 292 -1.13 11.55 12.28
C ASP A 292 -1.23 13.06 12.00
N LEU A 293 -0.09 13.70 11.78
CA LEU A 293 0.02 15.12 11.43
C LEU A 293 0.63 15.26 10.03
N TYR A 294 0.06 16.13 9.24
CA TYR A 294 0.60 16.46 7.92
C TYR A 294 0.50 17.95 7.66
N PHE A 295 1.61 18.56 7.25
CA PHE A 295 1.72 19.97 6.91
C PHE A 295 2.36 20.09 5.54
N CYS A 296 1.74 20.84 4.64
CA CYS A 296 2.27 21.17 3.32
C CYS A 296 2.03 22.67 3.07
N ASP A 297 3.07 23.40 2.73
CA ASP A 297 2.97 24.83 2.42
C ASP A 297 3.96 25.17 1.29
N ASN A 298 3.47 25.82 0.26
CA ASN A 298 4.26 26.31 -0.87
C ASN A 298 4.16 27.83 -1.05
N VAL A 299 3.62 28.53 -0.04
CA VAL A 299 3.37 29.97 -0.07
C VAL A 299 4.21 30.73 0.97
N LEU A 300 4.70 30.04 2.00
CA LEU A 300 5.44 30.67 3.12
C LEU A 300 6.65 31.44 2.62
N TRP A 301 7.40 30.88 1.67
CA TRP A 301 8.52 31.57 0.99
C TRP A 301 8.46 31.33 -0.51
N LYS A 302 8.91 32.32 -1.27
CA LYS A 302 8.94 32.25 -2.74
C LYS A 302 9.82 31.10 -3.22
N ASN A 303 9.28 30.29 -4.14
CA ASN A 303 9.97 29.14 -4.76
C ASN A 303 10.36 28.03 -3.77
N PHE A 304 9.77 28.02 -2.59
CA PHE A 304 10.04 27.03 -1.55
C PHE A 304 8.76 26.30 -1.18
N GLU A 305 8.87 24.99 -1.03
CA GLU A 305 7.80 24.11 -0.54
C GLU A 305 8.36 23.24 0.57
N TYR A 306 7.61 23.07 1.65
CA TYR A 306 7.89 22.05 2.63
C TYR A 306 6.70 21.13 2.83
N ARG A 307 7.00 19.86 3.14
CA ARG A 307 6.04 18.85 3.59
C ARG A 307 6.60 18.20 4.84
N LEU A 308 5.85 18.26 5.91
CA LEU A 308 6.17 17.58 7.17
C LEU A 308 5.07 16.58 7.47
N SER A 309 5.42 15.35 7.67
CA SER A 309 4.54 14.31 8.21
C SER A 309 5.10 13.78 9.53
N TYR A 310 4.21 13.54 10.47
CA TYR A 310 4.54 12.90 11.73
C TYR A 310 3.42 11.95 12.15
N SER A 311 3.79 10.74 12.56
CA SER A 311 2.88 9.73 13.06
C SER A 311 3.37 9.22 14.42
N TYR A 312 2.44 9.19 15.38
CA TYR A 312 2.59 8.49 16.64
C TYR A 312 1.62 7.34 16.69
N ASN A 313 2.10 6.10 16.89
CA ASN A 313 1.28 4.89 16.88
C ASN A 313 1.60 4.00 18.08
N LEU A 314 0.57 3.69 18.86
CA LEU A 314 0.59 2.63 19.86
C LEU A 314 -0.27 1.47 19.38
N SER A 315 0.36 0.36 19.01
CA SER A 315 -0.33 -0.86 18.56
C SER A 315 0.14 -2.05 19.36
N LYS A 316 -0.82 -2.87 19.83
CA LYS A 316 -0.54 -4.18 20.41
C LYS A 316 -1.52 -5.21 19.86
N ARG A 317 -1.02 -6.41 19.59
CA ARG A 317 -1.83 -7.52 19.09
C ARG A 317 -1.38 -8.84 19.68
N LYS A 318 -2.35 -9.70 19.98
CA LYS A 318 -2.21 -11.13 20.16
C LYS A 318 -2.79 -11.77 18.89
N TYR A 319 -1.96 -12.28 18.00
CA TYR A 319 -2.39 -12.78 16.70
C TYR A 319 -1.25 -13.49 15.99
N ARG A 320 -1.53 -14.30 15.03
CA ARG A 320 -0.54 -15.09 14.28
C ARG A 320 0.29 -15.93 15.27
N GLU A 321 1.59 -15.80 15.26
CA GLU A 321 2.53 -16.50 16.16
C GLU A 321 2.71 -15.80 17.51
N TYR A 322 2.07 -14.64 17.74
CA TYR A 322 2.18 -13.90 19.01
C TYR A 322 1.16 -14.41 20.01
N THR A 323 1.62 -15.25 20.94
CA THR A 323 0.81 -15.88 21.97
C THR A 323 0.39 -14.94 23.09
N GLU A 324 0.99 -13.76 23.18
CA GLU A 324 0.66 -12.69 24.13
C GLU A 324 0.42 -11.34 23.44
N LEU A 325 -0.17 -10.37 24.16
CA LEU A 325 -0.47 -9.04 23.64
C LEU A 325 0.80 -8.20 23.53
N THR A 326 1.40 -8.15 22.37
CA THR A 326 2.69 -7.50 22.13
C THR A 326 2.66 -6.52 20.94
N VAL A 327 3.73 -5.73 20.79
CA VAL A 327 3.92 -4.79 19.69
C VAL A 327 4.31 -5.59 18.43
N PRO A 328 3.58 -5.47 17.31
CA PRO A 328 3.94 -6.14 16.05
C PRO A 328 5.31 -5.69 15.52
N GLN A 329 6.08 -6.60 14.94
CA GLN A 329 7.44 -6.36 14.44
C GLN A 329 7.57 -5.16 13.47
N TYR A 330 6.54 -4.88 12.68
CA TYR A 330 6.53 -3.76 11.73
C TYR A 330 6.11 -2.42 12.34
N ALA A 331 5.62 -2.40 13.59
CA ALA A 331 5.11 -1.20 14.22
C ALA A 331 6.25 -0.35 14.79
N THR A 332 6.34 0.88 14.32
CA THR A 332 7.18 1.92 14.91
C THR A 332 6.32 2.87 15.72
N ARG A 333 6.82 3.32 16.87
CA ARG A 333 6.08 4.23 17.76
C ARG A 333 6.04 5.64 17.21
N HIS A 334 7.17 6.12 16.71
CA HIS A 334 7.32 7.44 16.11
C HIS A 334 7.84 7.30 14.68
N HIS A 335 7.27 8.04 13.76
CA HIS A 335 7.75 8.18 12.41
C HIS A 335 7.58 9.65 11.98
N ALA A 336 8.64 10.26 11.47
CA ALA A 336 8.57 11.60 10.90
C ALA A 336 9.31 11.65 9.56
N SER A 337 8.81 12.49 8.66
CA SER A 337 9.47 12.79 7.39
C SER A 337 9.31 14.27 7.07
N LEU A 338 10.42 14.93 6.73
CA LEU A 338 10.47 16.30 6.28
C LEU A 338 10.98 16.32 4.84
N VAL A 339 10.21 16.89 3.94
CA VAL A 339 10.60 17.12 2.54
C VAL A 339 10.68 18.62 2.31
N LEU A 340 11.84 19.09 1.87
CA LEU A 340 12.09 20.47 1.48
C LEU A 340 12.38 20.52 -0.01
N LYS A 341 11.74 21.43 -0.73
CA LYS A 341 12.01 21.71 -2.14
C LYS A 341 12.30 23.18 -2.35
N TYR A 342 13.35 23.47 -3.09
CA TYR A 342 13.69 24.83 -3.49
C TYR A 342 13.88 24.89 -5.00
N SER A 343 13.05 25.69 -5.66
CA SER A 343 13.09 25.89 -7.11
C SER A 343 13.91 27.11 -7.46
N VAL A 344 14.89 26.96 -8.35
CA VAL A 344 15.72 28.04 -8.90
C VAL A 344 15.36 28.26 -10.37
N PRO A 345 14.38 29.13 -10.70
CA PRO A 345 13.88 29.28 -12.07
C PRO A 345 14.94 29.68 -13.08
N ARG A 346 15.91 30.52 -12.69
CA ARG A 346 17.03 30.94 -13.58
C ARG A 346 17.89 29.78 -14.03
N LEU A 347 18.10 28.76 -13.17
CA LEU A 347 18.86 27.56 -13.46
C LEU A 347 17.97 26.43 -13.98
N ARG A 348 16.64 26.63 -14.01
CA ARG A 348 15.66 25.58 -14.31
C ARG A 348 15.88 24.32 -13.48
N THR A 349 16.22 24.52 -12.20
CA THR A 349 16.67 23.45 -11.30
C THR A 349 15.83 23.45 -10.03
N ILE A 350 15.50 22.26 -9.56
CA ILE A 350 14.84 22.02 -8.28
C ILE A 350 15.79 21.21 -7.40
N PHE A 351 16.07 21.72 -6.22
CA PHE A 351 16.78 21.01 -5.16
C PHE A 351 15.77 20.43 -4.19
N SER A 352 15.99 19.21 -3.76
CA SER A 352 15.15 18.55 -2.75
C SER A 352 16.01 17.91 -1.67
N VAL A 353 15.53 18.03 -0.42
CA VAL A 353 16.07 17.35 0.74
C VAL A 353 14.92 16.59 1.38
N THR A 354 15.15 15.31 1.68
CA THR A 354 14.21 14.50 2.46
C THR A 354 14.94 13.99 3.68
N ASP A 355 14.40 14.25 4.86
CA ASP A 355 14.90 13.73 6.12
C ASP A 355 13.82 12.83 6.75
N GLY A 356 14.16 11.56 7.00
CA GLY A 356 13.26 10.56 7.52
C GLY A 356 13.80 9.95 8.81
N VAL A 357 12.99 9.97 9.88
CA VAL A 357 13.32 9.36 11.17
C VAL A 357 12.20 8.46 11.66
N ALA A 358 12.56 7.33 12.30
CA ALA A 358 11.60 6.47 12.97
C ALA A 358 12.20 5.88 14.24
N SER A 359 11.36 5.57 15.24
CA SER A 359 11.79 4.77 16.39
C SER A 359 12.20 3.36 15.95
N GLY A 360 12.99 2.68 16.77
CA GLY A 360 13.36 1.29 16.54
C GLY A 360 12.14 0.41 16.34
N ARG A 361 12.29 -0.63 15.52
CA ARG A 361 11.28 -1.69 15.37
C ARG A 361 11.51 -2.73 16.47
N PRO A 362 10.44 -3.27 17.07
CA PRO A 362 10.58 -4.35 18.02
C PRO A 362 11.06 -5.63 17.33
N TYR A 363 11.86 -6.40 18.05
CA TYR A 363 12.26 -7.76 17.67
C TYR A 363 12.26 -8.67 18.90
N HIS A 364 12.26 -9.97 18.68
CA HIS A 364 12.35 -10.95 19.75
C HIS A 364 13.83 -11.19 20.09
N ASN A 365 14.22 -10.81 21.32
CA ASN A 365 15.53 -11.13 21.88
C ASN A 365 15.37 -12.36 22.79
N PRO A 366 15.98 -13.51 22.48
CA PRO A 366 15.83 -14.74 23.27
C PRO A 366 16.47 -14.66 24.66
N GLU A 367 17.33 -13.68 24.90
CA GLU A 367 17.97 -13.46 26.21
C GLU A 367 17.08 -12.72 27.21
N LEU A 368 15.97 -12.13 26.72
CA LEU A 368 15.01 -11.37 27.52
C LEU A 368 13.69 -12.11 27.63
N SER A 369 12.94 -11.88 28.71
CA SER A 369 11.61 -12.45 28.91
C SER A 369 10.54 -11.77 28.03
N GLY A 370 9.52 -12.53 27.59
CA GLY A 370 8.39 -12.07 26.77
C GLY A 370 8.68 -12.10 25.26
N LEU A 371 7.66 -11.77 24.47
CA LEU A 371 7.76 -11.69 23.01
C LEU A 371 7.99 -10.26 22.56
N MET A 372 8.77 -10.07 21.48
CA MET A 372 9.07 -8.75 20.89
C MET A 372 9.52 -7.74 21.96
N ASN A 373 10.46 -8.19 22.77
CA ASN A 373 10.89 -7.63 24.06
C ASN A 373 12.06 -6.64 23.95
N ASP A 374 12.58 -6.43 22.74
CA ASP A 374 13.70 -5.53 22.46
C ASP A 374 13.44 -4.71 21.19
N GLU A 375 14.18 -3.62 21.00
CA GLU A 375 14.02 -2.72 19.84
C GLU A 375 15.40 -2.51 19.16
N VAL A 376 15.42 -2.55 17.82
CA VAL A 376 16.60 -2.14 17.05
C VAL A 376 16.83 -0.63 17.19
N LYS A 377 18.00 -0.15 16.77
CA LYS A 377 18.32 1.29 16.76
C LYS A 377 17.29 2.07 15.90
N SER A 378 17.04 3.32 16.29
CA SER A 378 16.19 4.23 15.53
C SER A 378 16.68 4.37 14.08
N TYR A 379 15.74 4.40 13.12
CA TYR A 379 16.00 4.65 11.71
C TYR A 379 16.26 6.14 11.48
N HIS A 380 17.19 6.46 10.57
CA HIS A 380 17.39 7.81 10.04
C HIS A 380 17.95 7.73 8.62
N SER A 381 17.39 8.52 7.71
CA SER A 381 17.89 8.69 6.34
C SER A 381 17.80 10.15 5.92
N LEU A 382 18.91 10.71 5.50
CA LEU A 382 18.97 12.01 4.85
C LEU A 382 19.21 11.79 3.36
N ASP A 383 18.26 12.24 2.53
CA ASP A 383 18.28 12.05 1.09
C ASP A 383 18.36 13.41 0.39
N LEU A 384 19.15 13.49 -0.67
CA LEU A 384 19.27 14.67 -1.52
C LEU A 384 18.82 14.36 -2.95
N GLY A 385 18.19 15.33 -3.60
CA GLY A 385 17.79 15.23 -4.99
C GLY A 385 18.01 16.54 -5.74
N ILE A 386 18.43 16.44 -6.99
CA ILE A 386 18.58 17.57 -7.92
C ILE A 386 17.83 17.19 -9.20
N THR A 387 16.91 18.04 -9.62
CA THR A 387 16.18 17.90 -10.90
C THR A 387 16.46 19.10 -11.77
N VAL A 388 17.04 18.86 -12.94
CA VAL A 388 17.39 19.91 -13.93
C VAL A 388 16.51 19.74 -15.16
N LEU A 389 15.79 20.80 -15.53
CA LEU A 389 15.06 20.88 -16.79
C LEU A 389 16.03 21.32 -17.90
N ALA A 390 16.83 20.37 -18.42
CA ALA A 390 17.92 20.62 -19.38
C ALA A 390 17.43 21.14 -20.73
N GLY A 391 16.13 21.03 -20.99
CA GLY A 391 15.47 21.56 -22.19
C GLY A 391 13.96 21.54 -22.03
N LYS A 392 13.22 21.93 -23.08
CA LYS A 392 11.72 21.86 -23.05
C LYS A 392 11.18 20.44 -22.96
N LYS A 393 12.02 19.43 -23.22
CA LYS A 393 11.62 18.01 -23.32
C LYS A 393 12.55 17.06 -22.60
N VAL A 394 13.54 17.58 -21.88
CA VAL A 394 14.57 16.77 -21.22
C VAL A 394 14.62 17.13 -19.76
N ILE A 395 14.47 16.13 -18.88
CA ILE A 395 14.67 16.24 -17.45
C ILE A 395 15.86 15.34 -17.09
N VAL A 396 16.78 15.88 -16.31
CA VAL A 396 17.85 15.11 -15.67
C VAL A 396 17.60 15.13 -14.17
N HIS A 397 17.52 13.97 -13.57
CA HIS A 397 17.32 13.82 -12.12
C HIS A 397 18.46 13.00 -11.53
N ALA A 398 19.09 13.53 -10.50
CA ALA A 398 20.07 12.81 -9.69
C ALA A 398 19.62 12.81 -8.24
N SER A 399 19.80 11.68 -7.54
CA SER A 399 19.50 11.60 -6.11
C SER A 399 20.48 10.68 -5.38
N ALA A 400 20.66 10.95 -4.08
CA ALA A 400 21.42 10.13 -3.16
C ALA A 400 20.54 9.85 -1.93
N THR A 401 20.31 8.58 -1.63
CA THR A 401 19.55 8.12 -0.47
C THR A 401 20.51 7.73 0.65
N ASN A 402 20.13 8.04 1.90
CA ASN A 402 20.92 7.81 3.11
C ASN A 402 22.36 8.38 3.00
N LEU A 403 22.45 9.65 2.63
CA LEU A 403 23.73 10.35 2.38
C LEU A 403 24.70 10.25 3.56
N LEU A 404 24.20 10.15 4.78
CA LEU A 404 25.02 10.01 5.99
C LEU A 404 25.57 8.59 6.20
N GLY A 405 25.21 7.63 5.35
CA GLY A 405 25.68 6.25 5.40
C GLY A 405 25.30 5.52 6.69
N ARG A 406 24.17 5.89 7.31
CA ARG A 406 23.72 5.25 8.53
C ARG A 406 23.38 3.79 8.28
N LYS A 407 23.92 2.91 9.11
CA LYS A 407 23.63 1.47 9.09
C LYS A 407 22.29 1.22 9.76
N ASN A 408 21.19 1.47 9.02
CA ASN A 408 19.82 1.27 9.49
C ASN A 408 19.50 -0.22 9.64
N GLU A 409 18.92 -0.58 10.77
CA GLU A 409 18.49 -1.95 11.10
C GLU A 409 16.96 -2.04 11.08
N TYR A 410 16.43 -3.12 10.47
CA TYR A 410 14.98 -3.34 10.32
C TYR A 410 14.46 -4.44 11.25
N GLY A 411 15.34 -5.16 11.92
CA GLY A 411 15.08 -6.27 12.82
C GLY A 411 16.37 -7.01 13.14
N ARG A 412 16.25 -8.08 13.92
CA ARG A 412 17.33 -9.04 14.18
C ARG A 412 16.80 -10.46 14.06
N ILE A 413 17.62 -11.35 13.52
CA ILE A 413 17.38 -12.79 13.43
C ILE A 413 18.63 -13.46 13.98
N ASP A 414 18.49 -14.29 15.01
CA ASP A 414 19.58 -14.98 15.71
C ASP A 414 20.75 -14.05 16.11
N GLY A 415 20.39 -12.83 16.56
CA GLY A 415 21.36 -11.79 16.94
C GLY A 415 21.91 -10.97 15.77
N GLU A 416 21.82 -11.44 14.55
CA GLU A 416 22.29 -10.74 13.35
C GLU A 416 21.31 -9.64 12.89
N ALA A 417 21.85 -8.47 12.54
CA ALA A 417 21.04 -7.33 12.11
C ALA A 417 20.55 -7.48 10.67
N VAL A 418 19.24 -7.38 10.48
CA VAL A 418 18.62 -7.30 9.15
C VAL A 418 18.77 -5.89 8.62
N ARG A 419 19.52 -5.72 7.53
CA ARG A 419 19.83 -4.43 6.89
C ARG A 419 19.52 -4.47 5.40
N THR A 420 19.53 -3.28 4.75
CA THR A 420 19.52 -3.16 3.29
C THR A 420 20.80 -3.73 2.68
N SER A 421 20.74 -4.15 1.42
CA SER A 421 21.92 -4.62 0.65
C SER A 421 23.04 -3.56 0.52
N SER A 422 22.69 -2.28 0.64
CA SER A 422 23.63 -1.14 0.57
C SER A 422 23.23 -0.06 1.55
N ASP A 423 24.20 0.64 2.17
CA ASP A 423 23.93 1.77 3.06
C ASP A 423 23.56 3.04 2.27
N HIS A 424 24.12 3.22 1.08
CA HIS A 424 23.82 4.33 0.18
C HIS A 424 23.16 3.82 -1.09
N PHE A 425 22.32 4.65 -1.68
CA PHE A 425 21.81 4.40 -3.02
C PHE A 425 21.88 5.68 -3.84
N PHE A 426 22.54 5.60 -5.03
CA PHE A 426 22.67 6.70 -5.96
C PHE A 426 21.85 6.42 -7.21
N TYR A 427 21.10 7.42 -7.64
CA TYR A 427 20.28 7.34 -8.84
C TYR A 427 20.60 8.49 -9.78
N LEU A 428 20.69 8.19 -11.08
CA LEU A 428 20.76 9.17 -12.17
C LEU A 428 19.77 8.77 -13.25
N GLY A 429 18.84 9.65 -13.58
CA GLY A 429 17.84 9.43 -14.61
C GLY A 429 17.81 10.54 -15.64
N VAL A 430 17.65 10.22 -16.91
CA VAL A 430 17.40 11.16 -17.99
C VAL A 430 16.05 10.81 -18.62
N TYR A 431 15.12 11.77 -18.63
CA TYR A 431 13.78 11.60 -19.17
C TYR A 431 13.64 12.47 -20.42
N ILE A 432 13.30 11.87 -21.53
CA ILE A 432 13.15 12.54 -22.83
C ILE A 432 11.72 12.33 -23.33
N THR A 433 11.01 13.43 -23.61
CA THR A 433 9.66 13.39 -24.16
C THR A 433 9.67 13.67 -25.67
N LEU A 434 9.22 12.73 -26.45
CA LEU A 434 9.25 12.78 -27.93
C LEU A 434 8.01 13.43 -28.56
N GLY A 435 7.12 14.07 -27.79
CA GLY A 435 5.89 14.69 -28.28
C GLY A 435 6.05 16.14 -28.79
N LYS A 436 5.14 16.60 -29.67
CA LYS A 436 5.17 17.96 -30.23
C LYS A 436 4.71 19.06 -29.25
N LYS A 437 3.91 18.74 -28.21
CA LYS A 437 3.19 19.73 -27.36
C LYS A 437 3.63 19.78 -25.90
N VAL A 438 4.66 19.05 -25.49
CA VAL A 438 5.10 19.03 -24.08
C VAL A 438 6.28 19.95 -23.91
N ALA A 439 6.13 20.93 -23.00
CA ALA A 439 7.23 21.75 -22.51
C ALA A 439 7.26 21.64 -20.97
N TYR A 440 8.40 21.26 -20.44
CA TYR A 440 8.60 21.24 -18.99
C TYR A 440 8.94 22.66 -18.49
N ASP A 441 8.24 23.09 -17.45
CA ASP A 441 8.50 24.31 -16.72
C ASP A 441 8.62 23.99 -15.23
N VAL A 442 9.43 24.74 -14.51
CA VAL A 442 9.64 24.60 -13.05
C VAL A 442 8.35 24.79 -12.27
N SER A 443 7.42 25.60 -12.79
CA SER A 443 6.09 25.81 -12.18
C SER A 443 5.17 24.58 -12.22
N ASN A 444 5.54 23.54 -12.98
CA ASN A 444 4.75 22.31 -13.11
C ASN A 444 5.22 21.19 -12.16
N PHE A 445 6.20 21.46 -11.33
CA PHE A 445 6.79 20.54 -10.35
C PHE A 445 6.76 21.16 -8.96
#